data_874681d87e62e0d7be44d7efb6e91c39
#
_entry.id   874681d87e62e0d7be44d7efb6e91c39
#
_cell.length_a   1.000
_cell.length_b   1.000
_cell.length_c   1.000
_cell.angle_alpha   90.00
_cell.angle_beta   90.00
_cell.angle_gamma   90.00
#
_symmetry.space_group_name_H-M   'P 1'
#
loop_
_entity.id
_entity.type
_entity.pdbx_description
1 polymer ?
#
loop_
_entity_poly.entity_id
_entity_poly.type
_entity_poly.pdbx_seq_one_letter_code
_entity_poly.pdbx_strand_id
1 'polypeptide(L)'
;MITKRYETVDFMGASIGARTSLSAKRAQRAQIGSRFALRRAGMPALRNGLRLLVMFLLLFCVAVSAAAQRPGATQNTTQNPLESWNDSVDALVGKVWPSVVQILVTSYGPREDGERGNTSALVGRQRSVGSGFVIDPDGYIMTNAHVVNGAQRIQVVIPPADANGSLSSALSGRAKVVSARVVGVTTEIDLALLKVEVKLPALPLATYTKVRQGEIVFAFGSPGGLRNTITRGIISSVARQPDPDSPLIYIQTDAAINPGNSGGPLVNSKGEVVGVNTFILSQSGGNEGLGFAVPCATARTVFKQLQKYGQLRRQEIGVALQTITPTMAASLGLARDYGVIVSDVLPGSPAQAMGMQTGDILISMDDQPADNLPTVSYYFRLRDSAESVKLVVLRGTAQQTLSVPAVEIKSELDDVSGAADPEKNLVQPLGILGVEIDRKIAAMAKGLRDAYGIIVAAKTAGATSEVPLAVGDVIRNLNGKQMTSLEMLRSNLRTLAPGAPITLQIQRDGRLMYVSFTLD
;
A
#
# COMPACT_ATOMS: atom_id res chain seq x y z
N MET A 1 27.35 -26.92 11.65
CA MET A 1 28.43 -27.34 10.74
C MET A 1 27.84 -28.10 9.56
N ILE A 2 27.41 -27.42 8.51
CA ILE A 2 27.35 -27.92 7.12
C ILE A 2 27.32 -26.67 6.23
N THR A 3 28.48 -26.36 5.72
CA THR A 3 28.75 -25.32 4.74
C THR A 3 28.37 -25.84 3.36
N LYS A 4 27.44 -25.21 2.65
CA LYS A 4 27.25 -25.41 1.21
C LYS A 4 27.81 -24.20 0.47
N ARG A 5 28.89 -24.46 -0.27
CA ARG A 5 29.46 -23.57 -1.29
C ARG A 5 28.48 -23.46 -2.46
N TYR A 6 28.29 -22.26 -2.93
CA TYR A 6 27.77 -22.01 -4.28
C TYR A 6 28.94 -21.66 -5.19
N GLU A 7 29.07 -22.45 -6.25
CA GLU A 7 30.01 -22.24 -7.34
C GLU A 7 29.58 -21.08 -8.20
N THR A 8 30.53 -20.19 -8.44
CA THR A 8 30.46 -19.12 -9.44
C THR A 8 30.65 -19.73 -10.83
N VAL A 9 29.73 -19.45 -11.74
CA VAL A 9 29.88 -19.73 -13.17
C VAL A 9 30.31 -18.45 -13.87
N ASP A 10 31.58 -18.40 -14.25
CA ASP A 10 32.16 -17.42 -15.17
C ASP A 10 31.62 -17.67 -16.58
N PHE A 11 31.08 -16.64 -17.23
CA PHE A 11 30.90 -16.59 -18.66
C PHE A 11 31.90 -15.60 -19.27
N MET A 12 32.99 -16.16 -19.81
CA MET A 12 33.94 -15.48 -20.68
C MET A 12 33.31 -15.11 -22.01
N GLY A 13 33.78 -13.99 -22.52
CA GLY A 13 33.41 -13.31 -23.71
C GLY A 13 33.61 -14.04 -25.04
N ALA A 14 32.94 -13.49 -26.01
CA ALA A 14 33.33 -13.59 -27.42
C ALA A 14 33.06 -12.26 -28.11
N SER A 15 34.14 -11.55 -28.38
CA SER A 15 34.18 -10.45 -29.34
C SER A 15 34.29 -11.02 -30.75
N ILE A 16 33.43 -10.58 -31.68
CA ILE A 16 33.74 -10.65 -33.11
C ILE A 16 33.40 -9.31 -33.73
N GLY A 17 34.44 -8.64 -34.15
CA GLY A 17 34.34 -7.47 -35.00
C GLY A 17 34.18 -7.87 -36.47
N ALA A 18 33.52 -7.08 -37.20
CA ALA A 18 33.69 -7.00 -38.64
C ALA A 18 33.45 -5.57 -39.12
N ARG A 19 34.50 -5.06 -39.73
CA ARG A 19 34.64 -3.82 -40.48
C ARG A 19 34.03 -3.97 -41.87
N THR A 20 33.96 -2.77 -42.51
CA THR A 20 33.95 -2.46 -43.97
C THR A 20 32.57 -2.39 -44.58
N SER A 21 32.26 -1.48 -45.50
CA SER A 21 33.05 -0.48 -46.25
C SER A 21 32.09 0.47 -46.95
N LEU A 22 32.57 1.69 -47.14
CA LEU A 22 32.07 2.68 -48.10
C LEU A 22 31.99 2.12 -49.52
N SER A 23 30.99 2.50 -50.31
CA SER A 23 31.25 2.89 -51.70
C SER A 23 30.16 3.82 -52.22
N ALA A 24 30.66 4.95 -52.66
CA ALA A 24 29.96 5.95 -53.45
C ALA A 24 29.78 5.45 -54.90
N LYS A 25 28.69 5.82 -55.55
CA LYS A 25 28.68 5.99 -57.03
C LYS A 25 27.90 7.22 -57.45
N ARG A 26 28.66 8.08 -58.02
CA ARG A 26 28.37 9.28 -58.79
C ARG A 26 27.59 8.96 -60.09
N ALA A 27 26.76 9.90 -60.45
CA ALA A 27 26.58 10.57 -61.75
C ALA A 27 26.25 9.74 -63.01
N GLN A 28 25.18 10.14 -63.64
CA GLN A 28 25.33 10.51 -65.06
C GLN A 28 24.16 11.38 -65.56
N ARG A 29 24.55 12.55 -66.12
CA ARG A 29 23.75 13.43 -66.95
C ARG A 29 23.52 12.77 -68.31
N ALA A 30 22.37 13.00 -68.90
CA ALA A 30 22.24 12.99 -70.35
C ALA A 30 21.31 14.14 -70.81
N GLN A 31 21.90 15.07 -71.49
CA GLN A 31 21.24 16.05 -72.31
C GLN A 31 20.77 15.36 -73.62
N ILE A 32 19.55 15.65 -74.04
CA ILE A 32 19.24 15.58 -75.49
C ILE A 32 18.39 16.81 -75.82
N GLY A 33 18.97 17.67 -76.62
CA GLY A 33 18.28 18.74 -77.34
C GLY A 33 17.82 18.27 -78.73
N SER A 34 16.73 18.77 -79.19
CA SER A 34 16.46 18.83 -80.62
C SER A 34 15.61 20.05 -80.96
N ARG A 35 16.17 20.81 -81.88
CA ARG A 35 15.58 21.92 -82.63
C ARG A 35 14.45 21.41 -83.49
N PHE A 36 13.37 22.16 -83.61
CA PHE A 36 12.63 22.21 -84.90
C PHE A 36 12.08 23.60 -85.22
N ALA A 37 12.14 23.89 -86.48
CA ALA A 37 12.12 25.17 -87.15
C ALA A 37 10.70 25.74 -87.29
N LEU A 38 10.71 27.07 -87.44
CA LEU A 38 9.60 27.91 -87.94
C LEU A 38 9.16 27.54 -89.35
N ARG A 39 7.88 27.51 -89.60
CA ARG A 39 7.28 27.82 -90.87
C ARG A 39 6.11 28.79 -90.69
N ARG A 40 6.21 29.93 -91.39
CA ARG A 40 5.19 30.98 -91.57
C ARG A 40 4.07 30.48 -92.50
N ALA A 41 2.84 30.79 -92.15
CA ALA A 41 1.77 31.04 -93.13
C ALA A 41 0.60 31.80 -92.48
N GLY A 42 0.30 32.99 -92.98
CA GLY A 42 -0.95 33.63 -93.33
C GLY A 42 -1.99 33.94 -92.22
N MET A 43 -2.13 35.22 -91.87
CA MET A 43 -3.34 35.83 -91.30
C MET A 43 -4.49 35.85 -92.35
N PRO A 44 -5.83 35.84 -91.89
CA PRO A 44 -6.44 36.89 -91.04
C PRO A 44 -7.60 36.41 -90.12
N ALA A 45 -7.71 36.92 -88.92
CA ALA A 45 -8.96 37.12 -88.20
C ALA A 45 -8.71 37.74 -86.79
N LEU A 46 -8.35 39.03 -86.80
CA LEU A 46 -7.86 39.77 -85.63
C LEU A 46 -8.93 40.48 -84.83
N ARG A 47 -10.19 40.01 -84.79
CA ARG A 47 -11.25 40.70 -84.02
C ARG A 47 -12.01 39.80 -83.06
N ASN A 48 -12.01 38.51 -83.25
CA ASN A 48 -12.66 37.57 -82.29
C ASN A 48 -11.65 36.92 -81.31
N GLY A 49 -10.36 36.92 -81.64
CA GLY A 49 -9.30 36.38 -80.79
C GLY A 49 -9.05 37.17 -79.50
N LEU A 50 -9.19 38.52 -79.60
CA LEU A 50 -8.98 39.39 -78.44
C LEU A 50 -10.10 39.25 -77.36
N ARG A 51 -11.34 39.04 -77.82
CA ARG A 51 -12.47 38.78 -76.86
C ARG A 51 -12.37 37.42 -76.22
N LEU A 52 -11.96 36.41 -76.95
CA LEU A 52 -11.70 35.07 -76.39
C LEU A 52 -10.49 35.08 -75.46
N LEU A 53 -9.42 35.81 -75.78
CA LEU A 53 -8.24 35.91 -74.89
C LEU A 53 -8.54 36.67 -73.60
N VAL A 54 -9.33 37.74 -73.65
CA VAL A 54 -9.76 38.48 -72.47
C VAL A 54 -10.70 37.63 -71.61
N MET A 55 -11.62 36.85 -72.20
CA MET A 55 -12.50 35.94 -71.50
C MET A 55 -11.73 34.77 -70.88
N PHE A 56 -10.72 34.21 -71.54
CA PHE A 56 -9.81 33.22 -71.01
C PHE A 56 -8.95 33.75 -69.85
N LEU A 57 -8.45 35.01 -69.99
CA LEU A 57 -7.69 35.66 -68.93
C LEU A 57 -8.55 35.96 -67.71
N LEU A 58 -9.83 36.38 -67.90
CA LEU A 58 -10.78 36.58 -66.82
C LEU A 58 -11.17 35.25 -66.14
N LEU A 59 -11.41 34.18 -66.90
CA LEU A 59 -11.64 32.85 -66.39
C LEU A 59 -10.41 32.27 -65.67
N PHE A 60 -9.23 32.55 -66.18
CA PHE A 60 -7.98 32.14 -65.51
C PHE A 60 -7.72 32.91 -64.23
N CYS A 61 -8.02 34.22 -64.18
CA CYS A 61 -7.96 35.01 -62.93
C CYS A 61 -8.98 34.55 -61.91
N VAL A 62 -10.21 34.17 -62.32
CA VAL A 62 -11.20 33.60 -61.40
C VAL A 62 -10.80 32.21 -60.91
N ALA A 63 -10.21 31.36 -61.80
CA ALA A 63 -9.70 30.07 -61.45
C ALA A 63 -8.48 30.14 -60.49
N VAL A 64 -7.59 31.14 -60.72
CA VAL A 64 -6.46 31.35 -59.78
C VAL A 64 -6.91 31.95 -58.47
N SER A 65 -7.95 32.81 -58.46
CA SER A 65 -8.54 33.28 -57.18
C SER A 65 -9.28 32.20 -56.42
N ALA A 66 -9.91 31.23 -57.09
CA ALA A 66 -10.55 30.07 -56.45
C ALA A 66 -9.50 29.04 -55.99
N ALA A 67 -8.34 28.94 -56.64
CA ALA A 67 -7.26 28.08 -56.19
C ALA A 67 -6.44 28.70 -55.02
N ALA A 68 -6.57 30.02 -54.78
CA ALA A 68 -5.94 30.70 -53.64
C ALA A 68 -6.76 30.59 -52.33
N GLN A 69 -8.03 30.19 -52.40
CA GLN A 69 -8.78 29.75 -51.23
C GLN A 69 -8.52 28.25 -50.99
N ARG A 70 -7.27 27.90 -50.72
CA ARG A 70 -7.04 26.67 -49.98
C ARG A 70 -7.80 26.81 -48.67
N PRO A 71 -8.73 25.89 -48.34
CA PRO A 71 -9.24 25.83 -46.97
C PRO A 71 -8.00 25.80 -46.13
N GLY A 72 -7.92 26.74 -45.16
CA GLY A 72 -6.79 26.84 -44.28
C GLY A 72 -6.45 25.43 -43.84
N ALA A 73 -5.23 25.00 -44.15
CA ALA A 73 -4.71 23.80 -43.56
C ALA A 73 -4.96 24.01 -42.07
N THR A 74 -5.96 23.33 -41.54
CA THR A 74 -6.00 23.06 -40.13
C THR A 74 -4.59 22.60 -39.86
N GLN A 75 -3.80 23.47 -39.23
CA GLN A 75 -2.59 23.05 -38.57
C GLN A 75 -3.07 21.99 -37.59
N ASN A 76 -3.08 20.74 -38.05
CA ASN A 76 -2.87 19.65 -37.13
C ASN A 76 -1.50 19.96 -36.51
N THR A 77 -1.49 20.82 -35.51
CA THR A 77 -0.44 20.81 -34.53
C THR A 77 -0.49 19.37 -34.01
N THR A 78 0.35 18.54 -34.60
CA THR A 78 0.72 17.26 -34.01
C THR A 78 1.28 17.66 -32.67
N GLN A 79 0.38 17.71 -31.66
CA GLN A 79 0.79 17.94 -30.28
C GLN A 79 1.89 16.91 -30.01
N ASN A 80 3.04 17.38 -29.62
CA ASN A 80 4.14 16.52 -29.24
C ASN A 80 3.60 15.54 -28.21
N PRO A 81 3.62 14.22 -28.47
CA PRO A 81 3.04 13.25 -27.53
C PRO A 81 3.61 13.37 -26.12
N LEU A 82 4.85 13.82 -25.98
CA LEU A 82 5.49 14.05 -24.68
C LEU A 82 4.94 15.29 -23.97
N GLU A 83 4.60 16.36 -24.71
CA GLU A 83 3.93 17.55 -24.15
C GLU A 83 2.53 17.20 -23.68
N SER A 84 1.74 16.51 -24.51
CA SER A 84 0.41 16.04 -24.14
C SER A 84 0.44 15.08 -22.92
N TRP A 85 1.49 14.28 -22.80
CA TRP A 85 1.72 13.45 -21.61
C TRP A 85 2.00 14.32 -20.37
N ASN A 86 2.90 15.30 -20.47
CA ASN A 86 3.20 16.20 -19.35
C ASN A 86 1.96 16.98 -18.92
N ASP A 87 1.18 17.53 -19.85
CA ASP A 87 -0.08 18.22 -19.54
C ASP A 87 -1.05 17.32 -18.78
N SER A 88 -1.12 16.03 -19.17
CA SER A 88 -1.97 15.04 -18.50
C SER A 88 -1.50 14.74 -17.08
N VAL A 89 -0.18 14.66 -16.88
CA VAL A 89 0.43 14.46 -15.54
C VAL A 89 0.22 15.70 -14.67
N ASP A 90 0.40 16.91 -15.24
CA ASP A 90 0.18 18.17 -14.51
C ASP A 90 -1.29 18.30 -14.05
N ALA A 91 -2.23 17.97 -14.93
CA ALA A 91 -3.65 17.94 -14.58
C ALA A 91 -3.94 16.92 -13.44
N LEU A 92 -3.33 15.74 -13.51
CA LEU A 92 -3.43 14.72 -12.45
C LEU A 92 -2.86 15.23 -11.12
N VAL A 93 -1.67 15.83 -11.16
CA VAL A 93 -1.00 16.41 -10.00
C VAL A 93 -1.88 17.49 -9.36
N GLY A 94 -2.39 18.43 -10.15
CA GLY A 94 -3.29 19.49 -9.68
C GLY A 94 -4.58 18.96 -9.06
N LYS A 95 -5.09 17.82 -9.54
CA LYS A 95 -6.27 17.15 -8.98
C LYS A 95 -6.00 16.45 -7.65
N VAL A 96 -4.83 15.81 -7.50
CA VAL A 96 -4.52 14.92 -6.37
C VAL A 96 -3.90 15.66 -5.19
N TRP A 97 -2.97 16.59 -5.44
CA TRP A 97 -2.21 17.28 -4.38
C TRP A 97 -3.05 17.93 -3.28
N PRO A 98 -4.15 18.63 -3.57
CA PRO A 98 -4.94 19.28 -2.53
C PRO A 98 -5.47 18.31 -1.46
N SER A 99 -5.48 17.03 -1.76
CA SER A 99 -6.00 15.96 -0.90
C SER A 99 -4.89 15.14 -0.23
N VAL A 100 -3.61 15.37 -0.57
CA VAL A 100 -2.47 14.66 0.03
C VAL A 100 -1.87 15.52 1.13
N VAL A 101 -1.72 14.94 2.31
CA VAL A 101 -1.25 15.66 3.49
C VAL A 101 0.04 15.03 4.04
N GLN A 102 0.87 15.88 4.64
CA GLN A 102 2.00 15.42 5.44
C GLN A 102 1.55 15.28 6.89
N ILE A 103 1.94 14.19 7.52
CA ILE A 103 1.64 13.89 8.91
C ILE A 103 2.91 14.04 9.73
N LEU A 104 2.89 14.95 10.69
CA LEU A 104 3.98 15.19 11.62
C LEU A 104 3.60 14.56 12.96
N VAL A 105 4.36 13.59 13.37
CA VAL A 105 4.15 12.89 14.63
C VAL A 105 5.23 13.28 15.61
N THR A 106 4.82 13.60 16.81
CA THR A 106 5.72 13.76 17.94
C THR A 106 5.50 12.58 18.88
N SER A 107 6.55 11.82 19.12
CA SER A 107 6.59 10.72 20.08
C SER A 107 7.74 10.95 21.08
N TYR A 108 7.81 10.14 22.11
CA TYR A 108 8.97 10.09 22.99
C TYR A 108 9.64 8.72 22.81
N GLY A 109 10.95 8.77 22.63
CA GLY A 109 11.77 7.58 22.46
C GLY A 109 13.19 7.79 22.98
N PRO A 110 14.01 6.74 23.00
CA PRO A 110 15.43 6.88 23.35
C PRO A 110 16.10 7.90 22.43
N ARG A 111 16.86 8.80 22.97
CA ARG A 111 17.63 9.76 22.18
C ARG A 111 18.85 9.07 21.62
N GLU A 112 18.94 8.94 20.32
CA GLU A 112 20.15 8.55 19.62
C GLU A 112 21.13 9.74 19.60
N ASP A 113 21.75 10.06 20.73
CA ASP A 113 22.89 10.94 20.74
C ASP A 113 24.13 10.09 20.45
N GLY A 114 24.61 10.17 19.22
CA GLY A 114 25.83 9.53 18.74
C GLY A 114 27.09 10.13 19.34
N GLU A 115 27.28 10.02 20.65
CA GLU A 115 28.61 10.17 21.27
C GLU A 115 28.72 9.32 22.54
N ARG A 116 29.82 8.65 22.61
CA ARG A 116 30.25 7.65 23.57
C ARG A 116 30.09 8.09 25.04
N GLY A 117 29.38 7.28 25.80
CA GLY A 117 29.69 7.10 27.22
C GLY A 117 28.97 8.02 28.19
N ASN A 118 27.67 7.85 28.35
CA ASN A 118 27.06 7.83 29.69
C ASN A 118 25.62 7.30 29.63
N THR A 119 25.34 6.22 30.33
CA THR A 119 24.11 5.45 30.31
C THR A 119 23.03 6.12 31.19
N SER A 120 22.51 7.23 30.73
CA SER A 120 21.21 7.71 31.16
C SER A 120 20.37 7.77 29.90
N ALA A 121 19.50 6.79 29.69
CA ALA A 121 18.55 6.80 28.59
C ALA A 121 17.57 7.97 28.78
N LEU A 122 18.00 9.15 28.36
CA LEU A 122 17.16 10.34 28.32
C LEU A 122 16.10 10.07 27.24
N VAL A 123 14.86 9.95 27.67
CA VAL A 123 13.70 9.93 26.77
C VAL A 123 13.67 11.28 26.07
N GLY A 124 14.01 11.29 24.79
CA GLY A 124 14.01 12.46 23.94
C GLY A 124 12.71 12.55 23.14
N ARG A 125 12.34 13.77 22.78
CA ARG A 125 11.26 14.03 21.84
C ARG A 125 11.71 13.65 20.43
N GLN A 126 11.10 12.63 19.86
CA GLN A 126 11.32 12.21 18.48
C GLN A 126 10.24 12.81 17.57
N ARG A 127 10.63 13.14 16.36
CA ARG A 127 9.72 13.57 15.30
C ARG A 127 9.82 12.62 14.14
N SER A 128 8.71 12.04 13.76
CA SER A 128 8.58 11.26 12.53
C SER A 128 7.64 11.96 11.55
N VAL A 129 7.83 11.64 10.28
CA VAL A 129 7.07 12.22 9.19
C VAL A 129 6.53 11.09 8.33
N GLY A 130 5.25 11.14 8.03
CA GLY A 130 4.59 10.26 7.09
C GLY A 130 3.66 11.03 6.17
N SER A 131 2.92 10.30 5.37
CA SER A 131 1.92 10.84 4.47
C SER A 131 0.53 10.33 4.82
N GLY A 132 -0.47 11.03 4.32
CA GLY A 132 -1.86 10.60 4.34
C GLY A 132 -2.62 11.23 3.20
N PHE A 133 -3.85 10.81 3.01
CA PHE A 133 -4.75 11.45 2.06
C PHE A 133 -6.16 11.58 2.64
N VAL A 134 -6.85 12.61 2.18
CA VAL A 134 -8.23 12.86 2.57
C VAL A 134 -9.12 11.83 1.88
N ILE A 135 -9.80 11.01 2.68
CA ILE A 135 -10.70 9.96 2.20
C ILE A 135 -12.16 10.41 2.24
N ASP A 136 -12.47 11.40 3.07
CA ASP A 136 -13.82 11.96 3.22
C ASP A 136 -13.75 13.48 3.41
N PRO A 137 -14.66 14.27 2.75
CA PRO A 137 -14.62 15.73 2.77
C PRO A 137 -14.75 16.37 4.15
N ASP A 138 -15.29 15.67 5.11
CA ASP A 138 -15.43 16.16 6.49
C ASP A 138 -14.10 16.15 7.27
N GLY A 139 -12.96 15.90 6.59
CA GLY A 139 -11.63 15.97 7.18
C GLY A 139 -11.16 14.64 7.77
N TYR A 140 -11.66 13.51 7.29
CA TYR A 140 -11.09 12.21 7.58
C TYR A 140 -9.91 11.93 6.67
N ILE A 141 -8.82 11.49 7.28
CA ILE A 141 -7.53 11.23 6.62
C ILE A 141 -7.14 9.79 6.87
N MET A 142 -6.86 9.06 5.79
CA MET A 142 -6.31 7.71 5.84
C MET A 142 -4.79 7.79 5.81
N THR A 143 -4.15 6.96 6.65
CA THR A 143 -2.69 6.79 6.71
C THR A 143 -2.36 5.37 7.18
N ASN A 144 -1.07 5.04 7.33
CA ASN A 144 -0.67 3.78 7.95
C ASN A 144 -0.68 3.85 9.48
N ALA A 145 -0.88 2.70 10.12
CA ALA A 145 -0.85 2.57 11.57
C ALA A 145 0.55 2.86 12.13
N HIS A 146 1.61 2.36 11.47
CA HIS A 146 2.99 2.59 11.91
C HIS A 146 3.39 4.08 11.86
N VAL A 147 2.76 4.92 11.01
CA VAL A 147 3.00 6.36 10.96
C VAL A 147 2.57 7.05 12.26
N VAL A 148 1.49 6.59 12.88
CA VAL A 148 0.91 7.20 14.08
C VAL A 148 1.16 6.42 15.36
N ASN A 149 1.87 5.29 15.27
CA ASN A 149 2.17 4.46 16.43
C ASN A 149 3.02 5.23 17.46
N GLY A 150 2.65 5.15 18.73
CA GLY A 150 3.32 5.87 19.82
C GLY A 150 3.18 7.39 19.78
N ALA A 151 2.29 7.94 18.94
CA ALA A 151 2.09 9.37 18.79
C ALA A 151 1.52 10.00 20.07
N GLN A 152 2.22 10.98 20.61
CA GLN A 152 1.73 11.89 21.67
C GLN A 152 0.98 13.08 21.07
N ARG A 153 1.43 13.53 19.92
CA ARG A 153 0.83 14.63 19.18
C ARG A 153 0.93 14.37 17.68
N ILE A 154 -0.20 14.52 17.01
CA ILE A 154 -0.29 14.42 15.56
C ILE A 154 -0.69 15.78 15.01
N GLN A 155 0.09 16.26 14.05
CA GLN A 155 -0.19 17.45 13.29
C GLN A 155 -0.24 17.12 11.81
N VAL A 156 -1.18 17.70 11.11
CA VAL A 156 -1.37 17.52 9.67
C VAL A 156 -1.03 18.83 8.99
N VAL A 157 -0.13 18.75 8.01
CA VAL A 157 0.22 19.87 7.14
C VAL A 157 -0.65 19.77 5.90
N ILE A 158 -1.57 20.70 5.77
CA ILE A 158 -2.51 20.77 4.65
C ILE A 158 -1.85 21.63 3.57
N PRO A 159 -1.74 21.12 2.31
CA PRO A 159 -1.23 21.92 1.20
C PRO A 159 -2.16 23.11 0.91
N PRO A 160 -1.67 24.21 0.31
CA PRO A 160 -2.53 25.27 -0.17
C PRO A 160 -3.46 24.77 -1.27
N ALA A 161 -4.65 25.38 -1.39
CA ALA A 161 -5.65 24.98 -2.38
C ALA A 161 -5.17 25.13 -3.85
N ASP A 162 -4.20 26.02 -4.07
CA ASP A 162 -3.55 26.30 -5.35
C ASP A 162 -2.26 25.48 -5.56
N ALA A 163 -2.06 24.43 -4.78
CA ALA A 163 -0.92 23.52 -4.93
C ALA A 163 -1.01 22.77 -6.27
N ASN A 164 -0.23 23.23 -7.24
CA ASN A 164 -0.20 22.71 -8.61
C ASN A 164 1.18 22.17 -9.05
N GLY A 165 2.09 21.96 -8.09
CA GLY A 165 3.46 21.49 -8.38
C GLY A 165 4.38 22.55 -8.98
N SER A 166 3.92 23.78 -9.21
CA SER A 166 4.75 24.87 -9.72
C SER A 166 5.81 25.32 -8.71
N LEU A 167 6.88 25.92 -9.19
CA LEU A 167 7.93 26.49 -8.34
C LEU A 167 7.37 27.48 -7.29
N SER A 168 6.46 28.35 -7.72
CA SER A 168 5.81 29.32 -6.81
C SER A 168 4.98 28.64 -5.72
N SER A 169 4.26 27.57 -6.05
CA SER A 169 3.52 26.76 -5.09
C SER A 169 4.46 26.04 -4.13
N ALA A 170 5.53 25.44 -4.63
CA ALA A 170 6.51 24.72 -3.81
C ALA A 170 7.24 25.64 -2.81
N LEU A 171 7.52 26.90 -3.20
CA LEU A 171 8.20 27.91 -2.39
C LEU A 171 7.25 28.74 -1.50
N SER A 172 5.93 28.66 -1.70
CA SER A 172 4.97 29.60 -1.10
C SER A 172 4.88 29.55 0.43
N GLY A 173 5.35 28.50 1.08
CA GLY A 173 5.33 28.36 2.54
C GLY A 173 3.93 28.44 3.21
N ARG A 174 2.86 28.54 2.42
CA ARG A 174 1.47 28.79 2.88
C ARG A 174 0.74 27.57 3.44
N ALA A 175 1.47 26.50 3.76
CA ALA A 175 0.86 25.30 4.29
C ALA A 175 0.24 25.56 5.68
N LYS A 176 -0.99 25.11 5.88
CA LYS A 176 -1.69 25.22 7.16
C LYS A 176 -1.39 23.99 8.02
N VAL A 177 -0.92 24.19 9.23
CA VAL A 177 -0.70 23.10 10.20
C VAL A 177 -1.89 23.04 11.15
N VAL A 178 -2.53 21.89 11.24
CA VAL A 178 -3.67 21.65 12.14
C VAL A 178 -3.41 20.43 13.01
N SER A 179 -4.00 20.39 14.19
CA SER A 179 -3.97 19.21 15.05
C SER A 179 -4.94 18.16 14.51
N ALA A 180 -4.53 16.90 14.60
CA ALA A 180 -5.39 15.77 14.26
C ALA A 180 -5.57 14.87 15.48
N ARG A 181 -6.75 14.24 15.56
CA ARG A 181 -7.01 13.15 16.51
C ARG A 181 -7.08 11.82 15.78
N VAL A 182 -6.67 10.76 16.47
CA VAL A 182 -6.86 9.39 15.98
C VAL A 182 -8.33 9.01 16.17
N VAL A 183 -8.98 8.55 15.11
CA VAL A 183 -10.33 7.98 15.16
C VAL A 183 -10.26 6.50 15.47
N GLY A 184 -9.32 5.80 14.86
CA GLY A 184 -9.06 4.40 15.10
C GLY A 184 -7.82 3.90 14.35
N VAL A 185 -7.30 2.77 14.80
CA VAL A 185 -6.09 2.14 14.25
C VAL A 185 -6.33 0.64 14.10
N THR A 186 -5.84 0.06 13.01
CA THR A 186 -5.75 -1.39 12.85
C THR A 186 -4.32 -1.76 12.48
N THR A 187 -3.60 -2.31 13.44
CA THR A 187 -2.18 -2.70 13.29
C THR A 187 -2.01 -3.90 12.38
N GLU A 188 -3.00 -4.80 12.36
CA GLU A 188 -2.97 -6.00 11.52
C GLU A 188 -2.92 -5.65 10.01
N ILE A 189 -3.70 -4.65 9.57
CA ILE A 189 -3.76 -4.20 8.18
C ILE A 189 -2.82 -3.01 7.93
N ASP A 190 -2.23 -2.47 9.00
CA ASP A 190 -1.38 -1.29 8.99
C ASP A 190 -2.09 -0.03 8.44
N LEU A 191 -3.32 0.23 8.89
CA LEU A 191 -4.07 1.43 8.56
C LEU A 191 -4.53 2.19 9.81
N ALA A 192 -4.58 3.51 9.69
CA ALA A 192 -5.13 4.42 10.71
C ALA A 192 -6.02 5.47 10.08
N LEU A 193 -7.05 5.87 10.80
CA LEU A 193 -7.96 6.94 10.45
C LEU A 193 -7.78 8.11 11.40
N LEU A 194 -7.46 9.27 10.82
CA LEU A 194 -7.32 10.53 11.54
C LEU A 194 -8.49 11.44 11.22
N LYS A 195 -8.77 12.41 12.12
CA LYS A 195 -9.78 13.46 11.93
C LYS A 195 -9.16 14.82 12.22
N VAL A 196 -9.36 15.72 11.28
CA VAL A 196 -9.09 17.15 11.44
C VAL A 196 -10.40 17.94 11.36
N GLU A 197 -10.49 19.06 12.08
CA GLU A 197 -11.70 19.87 12.11
C GLU A 197 -11.70 20.94 10.99
N VAL A 198 -11.40 20.47 9.76
CA VAL A 198 -11.37 21.29 8.54
C VAL A 198 -11.93 20.46 7.39
N LYS A 199 -12.80 21.04 6.58
CA LYS A 199 -13.25 20.41 5.32
C LYS A 199 -12.14 20.45 4.28
N LEU A 200 -11.91 19.33 3.63
CA LEU A 200 -10.83 19.14 2.65
C LEU A 200 -11.34 18.38 1.42
N PRO A 201 -10.76 18.59 0.23
CA PRO A 201 -11.12 17.79 -0.92
C PRO A 201 -10.73 16.33 -0.72
N ALA A 202 -11.64 15.40 -0.93
CA ALA A 202 -11.39 13.96 -0.79
C ALA A 202 -11.03 13.33 -2.13
N LEU A 203 -10.14 12.32 -2.10
CA LEU A 203 -9.83 11.50 -3.26
C LEU A 203 -10.85 10.38 -3.43
N PRO A 204 -11.34 10.14 -4.65
CA PRO A 204 -12.18 8.99 -4.93
C PRO A 204 -11.36 7.70 -4.84
N LEU A 205 -11.95 6.67 -4.24
CA LEU A 205 -11.39 5.33 -4.25
C LEU A 205 -11.80 4.60 -5.53
N ALA A 206 -10.85 3.97 -6.21
CA ALA A 206 -11.11 3.16 -7.39
C ALA A 206 -12.04 1.97 -7.09
N THR A 207 -12.67 1.45 -8.13
CA THR A 207 -13.34 0.15 -8.07
C THR A 207 -12.27 -0.94 -8.23
N TYR A 208 -11.94 -1.65 -7.16
CA TYR A 208 -10.80 -2.57 -7.14
C TYR A 208 -10.87 -3.66 -8.21
N THR A 209 -12.06 -4.18 -8.53
CA THR A 209 -12.25 -5.18 -9.59
C THR A 209 -11.92 -4.68 -11.00
N LYS A 210 -11.73 -3.36 -11.17
CA LYS A 210 -11.31 -2.75 -12.43
C LYS A 210 -9.81 -2.43 -12.47
N VAL A 211 -9.12 -2.59 -11.35
CA VAL A 211 -7.67 -2.39 -11.25
C VAL A 211 -6.96 -3.53 -11.99
N ARG A 212 -5.97 -3.20 -12.83
CA ARG A 212 -5.30 -4.17 -13.72
C ARG A 212 -3.79 -4.12 -13.58
N GLN A 213 -3.17 -5.28 -13.72
CA GLN A 213 -1.72 -5.38 -13.87
C GLN A 213 -1.25 -4.62 -15.12
N GLY A 214 -0.15 -3.91 -15.03
CA GLY A 214 0.38 -3.05 -16.08
C GLY A 214 -0.25 -1.64 -16.13
N GLU A 215 -1.27 -1.35 -15.30
CA GLU A 215 -1.85 -0.01 -15.21
C GLU A 215 -0.84 0.99 -14.64
N ILE A 216 -0.70 2.16 -15.28
CA ILE A 216 0.17 3.23 -14.79
C ILE A 216 -0.39 3.79 -13.49
N VAL A 217 0.50 3.91 -12.49
CA VAL A 217 0.16 4.45 -11.18
C VAL A 217 1.20 5.47 -10.72
N PHE A 218 0.76 6.34 -9.82
CA PHE A 218 1.57 7.39 -9.22
C PHE A 218 1.46 7.28 -7.70
N ALA A 219 2.59 7.21 -7.02
CA ALA A 219 2.66 7.26 -5.57
C ALA A 219 2.93 8.70 -5.13
N PHE A 220 2.07 9.24 -4.28
CA PHE A 220 2.16 10.58 -3.72
C PHE A 220 2.58 10.51 -2.26
N GLY A 221 3.40 11.48 -1.82
CA GLY A 221 3.80 11.55 -0.44
C GLY A 221 4.81 12.65 -0.13
N SER A 222 5.40 12.57 1.06
CA SER A 222 6.37 13.53 1.60
C SER A 222 7.60 12.83 2.16
N PRO A 223 8.38 12.10 1.33
CA PRO A 223 9.54 11.33 1.79
C PRO A 223 10.59 12.23 2.43
N GLY A 224 11.16 11.80 3.57
CA GLY A 224 12.19 12.56 4.29
C GLY A 224 11.76 13.95 4.73
N GLY A 225 10.45 14.23 4.81
CA GLY A 225 9.95 15.58 5.10
C GLY A 225 9.91 16.52 3.90
N LEU A 226 10.36 16.08 2.72
CA LEU A 226 10.25 16.80 1.47
C LEU A 226 8.78 16.74 1.00
N ARG A 227 8.12 17.91 0.97
CA ARG A 227 6.73 17.98 0.53
C ARG A 227 6.62 17.76 -0.97
N ASN A 228 5.45 17.27 -1.39
CA ASN A 228 5.08 17.22 -2.80
C ASN A 228 5.98 16.32 -3.66
N THR A 229 6.25 15.11 -3.19
CA THR A 229 6.96 14.10 -3.98
C THR A 229 5.96 13.20 -4.68
N ILE A 230 6.18 13.01 -5.97
CA ILE A 230 5.45 12.05 -6.80
C ILE A 230 6.43 11.10 -7.46
N THR A 231 6.12 9.83 -7.45
CA THR A 231 6.85 8.81 -8.21
C THR A 231 5.89 8.06 -9.11
N ARG A 232 6.36 7.57 -10.25
CA ARG A 232 5.56 6.86 -11.25
C ARG A 232 6.05 5.42 -11.38
N GLY A 233 5.13 4.53 -11.63
CA GLY A 233 5.36 3.13 -11.98
C GLY A 233 4.11 2.50 -12.56
N ILE A 234 4.03 1.18 -12.45
CA ILE A 234 2.89 0.38 -12.85
C ILE A 234 2.42 -0.52 -11.70
N ILE A 235 1.24 -1.07 -11.82
CA ILE A 235 0.80 -2.18 -10.99
C ILE A 235 1.51 -3.44 -11.47
N SER A 236 2.49 -3.91 -10.71
CA SER A 236 3.24 -5.13 -11.01
C SER A 236 2.43 -6.39 -10.68
N SER A 237 1.53 -6.32 -9.68
CA SER A 237 0.54 -7.37 -9.35
C SER A 237 -0.64 -6.74 -8.62
N VAL A 238 -1.85 -7.16 -8.97
CA VAL A 238 -3.07 -6.68 -8.30
C VAL A 238 -3.31 -7.33 -6.95
N ALA A 239 -2.80 -8.55 -6.74
CA ALA A 239 -2.92 -9.29 -5.48
C ALA A 239 -1.63 -10.08 -5.24
N ARG A 240 -0.83 -9.64 -4.31
CA ARG A 240 0.41 -10.31 -3.89
C ARG A 240 0.34 -10.57 -2.39
N GLN A 241 0.73 -11.76 -2.00
CA GLN A 241 0.93 -12.16 -0.61
C GLN A 241 2.45 -12.22 -0.37
N PRO A 242 3.05 -11.18 0.23
CA PRO A 242 4.49 -11.16 0.46
C PRO A 242 4.94 -12.14 1.54
N ASP A 243 4.08 -12.37 2.52
CA ASP A 243 4.29 -13.30 3.63
C ASP A 243 3.30 -14.47 3.50
N PRO A 244 3.78 -15.70 3.24
CA PRO A 244 2.93 -16.88 3.10
C PRO A 244 2.09 -17.20 4.34
N ASP A 245 2.54 -16.80 5.52
CA ASP A 245 1.84 -17.05 6.79
C ASP A 245 0.79 -15.98 7.08
N SER A 246 0.80 -14.86 6.36
CA SER A 246 -0.18 -13.79 6.50
C SER A 246 -1.27 -13.90 5.43
N PRO A 247 -2.56 -13.84 5.82
CA PRO A 247 -3.67 -13.86 4.85
C PRO A 247 -3.88 -12.53 4.12
N LEU A 248 -3.00 -11.54 4.34
CA LEU A 248 -3.11 -10.24 3.73
C LEU A 248 -2.59 -10.22 2.30
N ILE A 249 -3.33 -9.54 1.43
CA ILE A 249 -2.90 -9.28 0.06
C ILE A 249 -2.64 -7.80 -0.15
N TYR A 250 -1.70 -7.50 -1.05
CA TYR A 250 -1.27 -6.15 -1.38
C TYR A 250 -1.23 -5.96 -2.90
N ILE A 251 -1.38 -4.73 -3.33
CA ILE A 251 -0.98 -4.31 -4.68
C ILE A 251 0.54 -4.19 -4.67
N GLN A 252 1.21 -4.85 -5.62
CA GLN A 252 2.63 -4.66 -5.87
C GLN A 252 2.84 -3.61 -6.96
N THR A 253 3.79 -2.70 -6.76
CA THR A 253 4.16 -1.65 -7.72
C THR A 253 5.68 -1.46 -7.78
N ASP A 254 6.19 -1.05 -8.94
CA ASP A 254 7.56 -0.59 -9.13
C ASP A 254 7.71 0.94 -8.98
N ALA A 255 6.59 1.67 -8.77
CA ALA A 255 6.66 3.06 -8.35
C ALA A 255 7.53 3.18 -7.10
N ALA A 256 8.48 4.11 -7.09
CA ALA A 256 9.44 4.22 -6.00
C ALA A 256 8.72 4.62 -4.69
N ILE A 257 8.61 3.66 -3.77
CA ILE A 257 8.15 3.86 -2.40
C ILE A 257 9.39 4.00 -1.51
N ASN A 258 9.42 5.03 -0.70
CA ASN A 258 10.50 5.30 0.26
C ASN A 258 9.89 5.77 1.59
N PRO A 259 10.63 5.72 2.71
CA PRO A 259 10.18 6.28 3.98
C PRO A 259 9.65 7.71 3.83
N GLY A 260 8.38 7.92 4.20
CA GLY A 260 7.65 9.18 4.03
C GLY A 260 6.54 9.15 2.97
N ASN A 261 6.57 8.23 1.99
CA ASN A 261 5.40 7.97 1.13
C ASN A 261 4.39 7.04 1.82
N SER A 262 4.79 6.34 2.87
CA SER A 262 3.91 5.46 3.65
C SER A 262 2.68 6.23 4.16
N GLY A 263 1.51 5.65 3.98
CA GLY A 263 0.21 6.25 4.26
C GLY A 263 -0.32 7.16 3.17
N GLY A 264 0.52 7.57 2.21
CA GLY A 264 0.10 8.32 1.03
C GLY A 264 -0.65 7.45 0.01
N PRO A 265 -1.38 8.07 -0.93
CA PRO A 265 -2.16 7.34 -1.92
C PRO A 265 -1.29 6.84 -3.08
N LEU A 266 -1.59 5.63 -3.55
CA LEU A 266 -1.23 5.14 -4.88
C LEU A 266 -2.44 5.40 -5.78
N VAL A 267 -2.29 6.24 -6.80
CA VAL A 267 -3.40 6.65 -7.67
C VAL A 267 -3.20 6.20 -9.11
N ASN A 268 -4.29 5.96 -9.81
CA ASN A 268 -4.28 5.70 -11.24
C ASN A 268 -4.27 7.01 -12.06
N SER A 269 -4.23 6.91 -13.39
CA SER A 269 -4.24 8.05 -14.31
C SER A 269 -5.50 8.92 -14.24
N LYS A 270 -6.56 8.47 -13.58
CA LYS A 270 -7.80 9.23 -13.35
C LYS A 270 -7.79 10.01 -12.03
N GLY A 271 -6.76 9.82 -11.19
CA GLY A 271 -6.67 10.37 -9.85
C GLY A 271 -7.55 9.63 -8.84
N GLU A 272 -7.89 8.37 -9.12
CA GLU A 272 -8.58 7.49 -8.17
C GLU A 272 -7.55 6.70 -7.37
N VAL A 273 -7.74 6.59 -6.07
CA VAL A 273 -6.86 5.82 -5.18
C VAL A 273 -7.07 4.33 -5.44
N VAL A 274 -6.04 3.65 -5.91
CA VAL A 274 -6.00 2.19 -6.09
C VAL A 274 -5.48 1.47 -4.83
N GLY A 275 -4.66 2.15 -4.03
CA GLY A 275 -4.13 1.60 -2.77
C GLY A 275 -3.51 2.66 -1.86
N VAL A 276 -3.11 2.23 -0.67
CA VAL A 276 -2.38 3.02 0.33
C VAL A 276 -0.95 2.52 0.40
N ASN A 277 0.03 3.36 0.03
CA ASN A 277 1.45 3.01 0.07
C ASN A 277 1.84 2.58 1.49
N THR A 278 2.48 1.43 1.65
CA THR A 278 2.70 0.86 2.99
C THR A 278 4.17 0.53 3.24
N PHE A 279 4.77 -0.40 2.49
CA PHE A 279 6.14 -0.85 2.71
C PHE A 279 6.84 -1.26 1.41
N ILE A 280 8.13 -1.55 1.52
CA ILE A 280 8.96 -2.12 0.46
C ILE A 280 9.58 -3.44 0.95
N LEU A 281 9.80 -4.37 0.03
CA LEU A 281 10.76 -5.46 0.25
C LEU A 281 12.09 -5.01 -0.34
N SER A 282 13.12 -4.97 0.50
CA SER A 282 14.44 -4.48 0.12
C SER A 282 15.52 -5.14 0.96
N GLN A 283 16.64 -5.46 0.33
CA GLN A 283 17.85 -5.94 1.02
C GLN A 283 18.77 -4.79 1.43
N SER A 284 18.71 -3.68 0.70
CA SER A 284 19.55 -2.49 0.93
C SER A 284 18.88 -1.43 1.81
N GLY A 285 17.58 -1.59 2.15
CA GLY A 285 16.77 -0.60 2.86
C GLY A 285 16.21 0.51 1.96
N GLY A 286 16.60 0.57 0.67
CA GLY A 286 16.06 1.48 -0.34
C GLY A 286 15.07 0.81 -1.28
N ASN A 287 14.46 1.58 -2.19
CA ASN A 287 13.55 1.05 -3.20
C ASN A 287 14.30 0.18 -4.23
N GLU A 288 13.87 -1.07 -4.39
CA GLU A 288 14.39 -2.04 -5.38
C GLU A 288 13.30 -2.45 -6.40
N GLY A 289 12.25 -1.63 -6.56
CA GLY A 289 11.13 -1.92 -7.46
C GLY A 289 10.09 -2.88 -6.87
N LEU A 290 10.15 -3.14 -5.58
CA LEU A 290 9.25 -4.02 -4.85
C LEU A 290 8.48 -3.23 -3.78
N GLY A 291 7.61 -2.33 -4.24
CA GLY A 291 6.71 -1.55 -3.39
C GLY A 291 5.36 -2.25 -3.21
N PHE A 292 4.75 -2.06 -2.04
CA PHE A 292 3.47 -2.67 -1.66
C PHE A 292 2.51 -1.62 -1.13
N ALA A 293 1.25 -1.74 -1.57
CA ALA A 293 0.15 -0.88 -1.14
C ALA A 293 -1.06 -1.70 -0.68
N VAL A 294 -1.70 -1.28 0.40
CA VAL A 294 -2.98 -1.87 0.85
C VAL A 294 -4.05 -1.55 -0.18
N PRO A 295 -4.81 -2.53 -0.70
CA PRO A 295 -5.82 -2.31 -1.73
C PRO A 295 -6.92 -1.31 -1.30
N CYS A 296 -7.41 -0.51 -2.26
CA CYS A 296 -8.47 0.48 -1.99
C CYS A 296 -9.78 -0.13 -1.46
N ALA A 297 -10.09 -1.38 -1.81
CA ALA A 297 -11.26 -2.08 -1.25
C ALA A 297 -11.09 -2.31 0.25
N THR A 298 -9.92 -2.77 0.68
CA THR A 298 -9.57 -2.93 2.10
C THR A 298 -9.61 -1.58 2.82
N ALA A 299 -8.98 -0.53 2.24
CA ALA A 299 -9.00 0.82 2.82
C ALA A 299 -10.43 1.36 2.99
N ARG A 300 -11.34 1.09 2.04
CA ARG A 300 -12.76 1.47 2.12
C ARG A 300 -13.49 0.79 3.28
N THR A 301 -13.29 -0.51 3.44
CA THR A 301 -13.91 -1.28 4.54
C THR A 301 -13.39 -0.82 5.89
N VAL A 302 -12.06 -0.64 6.00
CA VAL A 302 -11.42 -0.13 7.22
C VAL A 302 -11.93 1.28 7.54
N PHE A 303 -12.00 2.19 6.56
CA PHE A 303 -12.54 3.54 6.75
C PHE A 303 -13.93 3.51 7.37
N LYS A 304 -14.86 2.77 6.76
CA LYS A 304 -16.25 2.68 7.26
C LYS A 304 -16.32 2.16 8.69
N GLN A 305 -15.53 1.13 9.02
CA GLN A 305 -15.54 0.53 10.35
C GLN A 305 -14.88 1.44 11.39
N LEU A 306 -13.71 2.02 11.09
CA LEU A 306 -13.05 2.95 12.01
C LEU A 306 -13.87 4.21 12.22
N GLN A 307 -14.50 4.76 11.17
CA GLN A 307 -15.39 5.92 11.30
C GLN A 307 -16.58 5.64 12.21
N LYS A 308 -17.20 4.46 12.08
CA LYS A 308 -18.42 4.12 12.80
C LYS A 308 -18.16 3.59 14.22
N TYR A 309 -17.09 2.82 14.40
CA TYR A 309 -16.87 2.06 15.62
C TYR A 309 -15.56 2.42 16.36
N GLY A 310 -14.67 3.20 15.73
CA GLY A 310 -13.34 3.50 16.26
C GLY A 310 -12.34 2.34 16.15
N GLN A 311 -12.80 1.15 15.80
CA GLN A 311 -12.00 -0.08 15.70
C GLN A 311 -12.50 -0.97 14.58
N LEU A 312 -11.62 -1.89 14.13
CA LEU A 312 -11.99 -2.93 13.19
C LEU A 312 -12.69 -4.06 13.93
N ARG A 313 -13.95 -4.32 13.60
CA ARG A 313 -14.68 -5.45 14.16
C ARG A 313 -14.28 -6.74 13.48
N ARG A 314 -13.78 -7.66 14.24
CA ARG A 314 -13.44 -8.99 13.75
C ARG A 314 -14.68 -9.88 13.79
N GLN A 315 -14.91 -10.57 12.69
CA GLN A 315 -15.94 -11.60 12.60
C GLN A 315 -15.30 -12.96 12.44
N GLU A 316 -15.96 -13.97 12.94
CA GLU A 316 -15.60 -15.36 12.70
C GLU A 316 -16.85 -16.22 12.51
N ILE A 317 -16.64 -17.36 11.91
CA ILE A 317 -17.64 -18.43 11.80
C ILE A 317 -17.24 -19.66 12.63
N GLY A 318 -16.03 -19.62 13.22
CA GLY A 318 -15.50 -20.68 14.08
C GLY A 318 -14.92 -21.86 13.33
N VAL A 319 -14.12 -21.60 12.27
CA VAL A 319 -13.36 -22.61 11.53
C VAL A 319 -11.90 -22.24 11.42
N ALA A 320 -11.03 -23.24 11.42
CA ALA A 320 -9.67 -23.10 10.92
C ALA A 320 -9.59 -23.63 9.49
N LEU A 321 -8.93 -22.85 8.64
CA LEU A 321 -8.81 -23.13 7.21
C LEU A 321 -7.34 -23.24 6.82
N GLN A 322 -7.03 -24.12 5.85
CA GLN A 322 -5.70 -24.27 5.29
C GLN A 322 -5.76 -24.34 3.76
N THR A 323 -4.76 -23.79 3.09
CA THR A 323 -4.61 -24.00 1.63
C THR A 323 -4.18 -25.43 1.36
N ILE A 324 -4.88 -26.08 0.43
CA ILE A 324 -4.53 -27.44 -0.01
C ILE A 324 -3.23 -27.37 -0.81
N THR A 325 -2.24 -28.16 -0.40
CA THR A 325 -1.02 -28.37 -1.18
C THR A 325 -1.10 -29.68 -1.96
N PRO A 326 -0.37 -29.83 -3.08
CA PRO A 326 -0.34 -31.10 -3.83
C PRO A 326 0.06 -32.29 -2.94
N THR A 327 0.99 -32.10 -2.00
CA THR A 327 1.38 -33.15 -1.05
C THR A 327 0.23 -33.54 -0.12
N MET A 328 -0.50 -32.54 0.41
CA MET A 328 -1.67 -32.78 1.25
C MET A 328 -2.76 -33.53 0.46
N ALA A 329 -3.03 -33.11 -0.77
CA ALA A 329 -4.02 -33.74 -1.62
C ALA A 329 -3.68 -35.22 -1.89
N ALA A 330 -2.43 -35.51 -2.21
CA ALA A 330 -1.96 -36.86 -2.46
C ALA A 330 -2.04 -37.74 -1.20
N SER A 331 -1.64 -37.22 -0.03
CA SER A 331 -1.62 -37.98 1.24
C SER A 331 -3.00 -38.24 1.81
N LEU A 332 -3.94 -37.32 1.62
CA LEU A 332 -5.32 -37.43 2.12
C LEU A 332 -6.28 -37.98 1.06
N GLY A 333 -5.83 -38.25 -0.16
CA GLY A 333 -6.67 -38.72 -1.25
C GLY A 333 -7.78 -37.74 -1.64
N LEU A 334 -7.46 -36.40 -1.61
CA LEU A 334 -8.46 -35.37 -1.90
C LEU A 334 -8.82 -35.38 -3.39
N ALA A 335 -10.06 -34.97 -3.68
CA ALA A 335 -10.55 -34.84 -5.05
C ALA A 335 -9.91 -33.67 -5.83
N ARG A 336 -9.18 -32.78 -5.15
CA ARG A 336 -8.53 -31.58 -5.71
C ARG A 336 -7.16 -31.39 -5.07
N ASP A 337 -6.18 -30.95 -5.85
CA ASP A 337 -4.82 -30.65 -5.42
C ASP A 337 -4.59 -29.16 -5.09
N TYR A 338 -5.66 -28.38 -5.09
CA TYR A 338 -5.70 -26.96 -4.77
C TYR A 338 -7.01 -26.60 -4.06
N GLY A 339 -7.08 -25.38 -3.49
CA GLY A 339 -8.24 -24.87 -2.80
C GLY A 339 -8.00 -24.72 -1.30
N VAL A 340 -9.08 -24.72 -0.53
CA VAL A 340 -9.06 -24.53 0.92
C VAL A 340 -9.79 -25.66 1.61
N ILE A 341 -9.16 -26.27 2.59
CA ILE A 341 -9.73 -27.34 3.43
C ILE A 341 -10.04 -26.80 4.83
N VAL A 342 -11.13 -27.25 5.41
CA VAL A 342 -11.45 -27.03 6.82
C VAL A 342 -10.58 -27.96 7.65
N SER A 343 -9.60 -27.41 8.36
CA SER A 343 -8.68 -28.16 9.23
C SER A 343 -9.24 -28.36 10.64
N ASP A 344 -10.13 -27.46 11.09
CA ASP A 344 -10.81 -27.57 12.37
C ASP A 344 -12.14 -26.82 12.38
N VAL A 345 -13.09 -27.31 13.18
CA VAL A 345 -14.37 -26.65 13.47
C VAL A 345 -14.48 -26.48 14.97
N LEU A 346 -14.48 -25.23 15.43
CA LEU A 346 -14.48 -24.93 16.86
C LEU A 346 -15.77 -25.42 17.54
N PRO A 347 -15.69 -26.13 18.67
CA PRO A 347 -16.85 -26.57 19.42
C PRO A 347 -17.74 -25.38 19.84
N GLY A 348 -19.05 -25.52 19.68
CA GLY A 348 -20.03 -24.49 20.00
C GLY A 348 -20.08 -23.31 19.01
N SER A 349 -19.32 -23.38 17.92
CA SER A 349 -19.27 -22.33 16.89
C SER A 349 -20.50 -22.32 15.98
N PRO A 350 -20.78 -21.20 15.30
CA PRO A 350 -21.80 -21.13 14.26
C PRO A 350 -21.58 -22.17 13.15
N ALA A 351 -20.34 -22.40 12.74
CA ALA A 351 -20.00 -23.39 11.71
C ALA A 351 -20.37 -24.80 12.13
N GLN A 352 -20.09 -25.18 13.39
CA GLN A 352 -20.49 -26.47 13.94
C GLN A 352 -22.02 -26.62 13.96
N ALA A 353 -22.73 -25.58 14.43
CA ALA A 353 -24.19 -25.59 14.49
C ALA A 353 -24.84 -25.73 13.10
N MET A 354 -24.19 -25.21 12.04
CA MET A 354 -24.66 -25.33 10.66
C MET A 354 -24.15 -26.61 9.96
N GLY A 355 -23.49 -27.51 10.70
CA GLY A 355 -23.09 -28.82 10.20
C GLY A 355 -21.80 -28.84 9.37
N MET A 356 -20.95 -27.83 9.49
CA MET A 356 -19.62 -27.84 8.88
C MET A 356 -18.73 -28.88 9.57
N GLN A 357 -17.86 -29.56 8.84
CA GLN A 357 -17.03 -30.65 9.35
C GLN A 357 -15.56 -30.46 8.94
N THR A 358 -14.66 -30.95 9.76
CA THR A 358 -13.25 -31.10 9.42
C THR A 358 -13.10 -32.00 8.19
N GLY A 359 -12.29 -31.60 7.24
CA GLY A 359 -12.13 -32.27 5.96
C GLY A 359 -13.03 -31.75 4.83
N ASP A 360 -14.00 -30.87 5.10
CA ASP A 360 -14.76 -30.19 4.06
C ASP A 360 -13.80 -29.34 3.21
N ILE A 361 -13.93 -29.42 1.88
CA ILE A 361 -13.18 -28.57 0.94
C ILE A 361 -14.08 -27.41 0.55
N LEU A 362 -13.66 -26.19 0.82
CA LEU A 362 -14.39 -24.98 0.46
C LEU A 362 -14.28 -24.73 -1.05
N ILE A 363 -15.41 -24.67 -1.74
CA ILE A 363 -15.52 -24.42 -3.18
C ILE A 363 -15.72 -22.94 -3.47
N SER A 364 -16.65 -22.31 -2.71
CA SER A 364 -16.89 -20.88 -2.82
C SER A 364 -17.41 -20.32 -1.49
N MET A 365 -17.22 -19.00 -1.34
CA MET A 365 -17.75 -18.19 -0.25
C MET A 365 -18.44 -16.97 -0.85
N ASP A 366 -19.74 -16.77 -0.58
CA ASP A 366 -20.57 -15.71 -1.15
C ASP A 366 -20.39 -15.60 -2.68
N ASP A 367 -20.45 -16.75 -3.36
CA ASP A 367 -20.27 -16.91 -4.81
C ASP A 367 -18.86 -16.57 -5.34
N GLN A 368 -17.89 -16.26 -4.44
CA GLN A 368 -16.48 -16.08 -4.81
C GLN A 368 -15.73 -17.42 -4.72
N PRO A 369 -14.92 -17.79 -5.71
CA PRO A 369 -14.13 -19.02 -5.67
C PRO A 369 -13.17 -19.05 -4.47
N ALA A 370 -13.03 -20.22 -3.84
CA ALA A 370 -12.14 -20.46 -2.71
C ALA A 370 -10.87 -21.22 -3.15
N ASP A 371 -10.05 -20.58 -4.01
CA ASP A 371 -8.88 -21.24 -4.61
C ASP A 371 -7.68 -21.33 -3.65
N ASN A 372 -7.60 -20.46 -2.67
CA ASN A 372 -6.56 -20.45 -1.63
C ASN A 372 -7.04 -19.65 -0.41
N LEU A 373 -6.37 -19.84 0.73
CA LEU A 373 -6.71 -19.17 1.98
C LEU A 373 -6.63 -17.63 1.91
N PRO A 374 -5.63 -16.99 1.30
CA PRO A 374 -5.60 -15.53 1.16
C PRO A 374 -6.83 -14.96 0.45
N THR A 375 -7.30 -15.63 -0.63
CA THR A 375 -8.51 -15.21 -1.35
C THR A 375 -9.74 -15.27 -0.45
N VAL A 376 -9.94 -16.39 0.27
CA VAL A 376 -11.05 -16.54 1.22
C VAL A 376 -11.00 -15.50 2.31
N SER A 377 -9.83 -15.31 2.93
CA SER A 377 -9.62 -14.34 4.01
C SER A 377 -9.87 -12.90 3.53
N TYR A 378 -9.44 -12.58 2.30
CA TYR A 378 -9.66 -11.26 1.71
C TYR A 378 -11.16 -10.98 1.55
N TYR A 379 -11.92 -11.88 0.90
CA TYR A 379 -13.36 -11.70 0.71
C TYR A 379 -14.12 -11.70 2.04
N PHE A 380 -13.74 -12.56 2.99
CA PHE A 380 -14.35 -12.59 4.31
C PHE A 380 -14.21 -11.26 5.05
N ARG A 381 -13.03 -10.62 4.99
CA ARG A 381 -12.76 -9.31 5.62
C ARG A 381 -13.49 -8.15 4.95
N LEU A 382 -13.79 -8.24 3.65
CA LEU A 382 -14.50 -7.20 2.91
C LEU A 382 -16.02 -7.22 3.11
N ARG A 383 -16.55 -8.24 3.79
CA ARG A 383 -17.99 -8.34 4.04
C ARG A 383 -18.48 -7.16 4.87
N ASP A 384 -19.63 -6.62 4.46
CA ASP A 384 -20.43 -5.72 5.30
C ASP A 384 -21.15 -6.61 6.34
N SER A 385 -20.75 -6.48 7.58
CA SER A 385 -21.03 -7.32 8.73
C SER A 385 -22.51 -7.70 8.96
N ALA A 386 -22.72 -8.78 9.69
CA ALA A 386 -23.93 -9.34 10.30
C ALA A 386 -24.78 -10.29 9.46
N GLU A 387 -24.52 -10.46 8.18
CA GLU A 387 -25.20 -11.46 7.36
C GLU A 387 -24.52 -12.82 7.45
N SER A 388 -25.31 -13.90 7.32
CA SER A 388 -24.75 -15.26 7.21
C SER A 388 -23.86 -15.38 5.99
N VAL A 389 -22.77 -16.11 6.14
CA VAL A 389 -21.82 -16.45 5.06
C VAL A 389 -22.37 -17.64 4.29
N LYS A 390 -22.58 -17.50 2.99
CA LYS A 390 -22.93 -18.63 2.12
C LYS A 390 -21.66 -19.38 1.74
N LEU A 391 -21.52 -20.59 2.22
CA LEU A 391 -20.39 -21.47 1.95
C LEU A 391 -20.85 -22.64 1.08
N VAL A 392 -20.15 -22.90 -0.01
CA VAL A 392 -20.31 -24.12 -0.78
C VAL A 392 -19.11 -25.00 -0.49
N VAL A 393 -19.35 -26.17 0.06
CA VAL A 393 -18.31 -27.14 0.43
C VAL A 393 -18.48 -28.45 -0.30
N LEU A 394 -17.35 -29.13 -0.55
CA LEU A 394 -17.31 -30.50 -1.05
C LEU A 394 -16.95 -31.41 0.13
N ARG A 395 -17.86 -32.33 0.48
CA ARG A 395 -17.69 -33.35 1.51
C ARG A 395 -17.63 -34.72 0.84
N GLY A 396 -16.44 -35.29 0.77
CA GLY A 396 -16.20 -36.44 -0.09
C GLY A 396 -16.47 -36.09 -1.54
N THR A 397 -17.53 -36.66 -2.15
CA THR A 397 -17.97 -36.34 -3.51
C THR A 397 -19.24 -35.48 -3.57
N ALA A 398 -19.88 -35.21 -2.43
CA ALA A 398 -21.13 -34.48 -2.35
C ALA A 398 -20.89 -32.97 -2.10
N GLN A 399 -21.49 -32.13 -2.92
CA GLN A 399 -21.48 -30.70 -2.73
C GLN A 399 -22.64 -30.29 -1.80
N GLN A 400 -22.35 -29.44 -0.83
CA GLN A 400 -23.31 -28.91 0.14
C GLN A 400 -23.22 -27.40 0.19
N THR A 401 -24.36 -26.74 0.40
CA THR A 401 -24.42 -25.29 0.64
C THR A 401 -24.82 -25.06 2.10
N LEU A 402 -23.98 -24.33 2.82
CA LEU A 402 -24.18 -23.97 4.22
C LEU A 402 -24.33 -22.46 4.33
N SER A 403 -25.27 -22.00 5.15
CA SER A 403 -25.44 -20.58 5.50
C SER A 403 -25.02 -20.41 6.97
N VAL A 404 -23.80 -19.90 7.18
CA VAL A 404 -23.18 -19.85 8.51
C VAL A 404 -23.22 -18.41 9.04
N PRO A 405 -23.87 -18.15 10.19
CA PRO A 405 -23.83 -16.83 10.80
C PRO A 405 -22.40 -16.42 11.15
N ALA A 406 -21.98 -15.21 10.74
CA ALA A 406 -20.74 -14.63 11.23
C ALA A 406 -21.01 -13.90 12.55
N VAL A 407 -20.25 -14.25 13.57
CA VAL A 407 -20.35 -13.64 14.90
C VAL A 407 -19.20 -12.67 15.13
N GLU A 408 -19.49 -11.55 15.78
CA GLU A 408 -18.47 -10.59 16.16
C GLU A 408 -17.66 -11.12 17.33
N ILE A 409 -16.33 -11.21 17.14
CA ILE A 409 -15.42 -11.47 18.24
C ILE A 409 -15.03 -10.11 18.81
N LYS A 410 -15.33 -9.88 20.07
CA LYS A 410 -14.68 -8.79 20.81
C LYS A 410 -13.28 -9.26 21.15
N SER A 411 -12.28 -8.60 20.60
CA SER A 411 -10.91 -8.82 21.06
C SER A 411 -10.80 -8.28 22.47
N GLU A 412 -10.56 -9.16 23.41
CA GLU A 412 -10.30 -8.78 24.82
C GLU A 412 -9.06 -7.89 24.93
N LEU A 413 -8.17 -7.97 23.93
CA LEU A 413 -6.96 -7.15 23.81
C LEU A 413 -7.25 -5.70 23.42
N ASP A 414 -8.32 -5.44 22.67
CA ASP A 414 -8.70 -4.07 22.27
C ASP A 414 -9.14 -3.27 23.51
N ASP A 415 -9.83 -3.92 24.45
CA ASP A 415 -10.22 -3.29 25.71
C ASP A 415 -9.00 -3.01 26.60
N VAL A 416 -8.00 -3.91 26.63
CA VAL A 416 -6.76 -3.73 27.38
C VAL A 416 -5.87 -2.67 26.74
N SER A 417 -5.77 -2.64 25.40
CA SER A 417 -5.01 -1.61 24.67
C SER A 417 -5.58 -0.21 24.91
N GLY A 418 -6.91 -0.10 24.98
CA GLY A 418 -7.61 1.15 25.32
C GLY A 418 -7.41 1.61 26.77
N ALA A 419 -7.03 0.70 27.68
CA ALA A 419 -6.72 1.01 29.07
C ALA A 419 -5.27 1.45 29.31
N ALA A 420 -4.38 1.30 28.30
CA ALA A 420 -2.97 1.67 28.42
C ALA A 420 -2.77 3.18 28.25
N ASP A 421 -2.24 3.81 29.29
CA ASP A 421 -1.78 5.21 29.27
C ASP A 421 -0.31 5.23 28.82
N PRO A 422 0.03 5.86 27.67
CA PRO A 422 1.39 5.85 27.14
C PRO A 422 2.45 6.40 28.12
N GLU A 423 2.08 7.37 28.98
CA GLU A 423 3.02 7.94 29.95
C GLU A 423 3.24 7.01 31.16
N LYS A 424 2.17 6.38 31.63
CA LYS A 424 2.21 5.52 32.83
C LYS A 424 2.61 4.08 32.52
N ASN A 425 2.30 3.58 31.33
CA ASN A 425 2.41 2.17 30.98
C ASN A 425 3.67 1.82 30.16
N LEU A 426 4.52 2.81 29.83
CA LEU A 426 5.74 2.59 29.04
C LEU A 426 6.78 1.77 29.81
N VAL A 427 7.23 0.65 29.26
CA VAL A 427 8.39 -0.13 29.69
C VAL A 427 9.47 0.05 28.61
N GLN A 428 10.24 1.12 28.74
CA GLN A 428 11.17 1.59 27.72
C GLN A 428 12.19 0.51 27.27
N PRO A 429 12.88 -0.26 28.17
CA PRO A 429 13.86 -1.24 27.73
C PRO A 429 13.28 -2.35 26.87
N LEU A 430 11.99 -2.66 27.00
CA LEU A 430 11.31 -3.67 26.21
C LEU A 430 10.54 -3.07 25.02
N GLY A 431 10.48 -1.76 24.91
CA GLY A 431 9.74 -1.08 23.85
C GLY A 431 8.24 -1.44 23.84
N ILE A 432 7.61 -1.55 24.99
CA ILE A 432 6.21 -1.94 25.13
C ILE A 432 5.43 -0.98 26.03
N LEU A 433 4.10 -0.94 25.85
CA LEU A 433 3.16 -0.47 26.83
C LEU A 433 2.63 -1.69 27.60
N GLY A 434 2.94 -1.77 28.89
CA GLY A 434 2.49 -2.85 29.75
C GLY A 434 1.30 -2.42 30.61
N VAL A 435 0.29 -3.29 30.78
CA VAL A 435 -0.84 -3.10 31.68
C VAL A 435 -0.79 -4.15 32.76
N GLU A 436 -0.81 -3.72 34.02
CA GLU A 436 -0.84 -4.63 35.18
C GLU A 436 -2.19 -5.36 35.22
N ILE A 437 -2.17 -6.63 35.54
CA ILE A 437 -3.39 -7.40 35.77
C ILE A 437 -3.91 -7.08 37.17
N ASP A 438 -4.88 -6.18 37.23
CA ASP A 438 -5.71 -5.94 38.41
C ASP A 438 -7.03 -6.74 38.32
N ARG A 439 -7.91 -6.57 39.29
CA ARG A 439 -9.21 -7.24 39.31
C ARG A 439 -10.08 -6.90 38.09
N LYS A 440 -9.99 -5.67 37.60
CA LYS A 440 -10.76 -5.20 36.47
C LYS A 440 -10.24 -5.83 35.16
N ILE A 441 -8.94 -5.80 34.96
CA ILE A 441 -8.27 -6.42 33.80
C ILE A 441 -8.43 -7.95 33.85
N ALA A 442 -8.31 -8.59 35.03
CA ALA A 442 -8.53 -10.02 35.14
C ALA A 442 -9.97 -10.45 34.81
N ALA A 443 -10.95 -9.59 35.06
CA ALA A 443 -12.34 -9.85 34.67
C ALA A 443 -12.59 -9.65 33.15
N MET A 444 -11.80 -8.81 32.50
CA MET A 444 -11.90 -8.52 31.06
C MET A 444 -11.14 -9.55 30.22
N ALA A 445 -9.99 -10.01 30.66
CA ALA A 445 -9.12 -10.93 29.95
C ALA A 445 -9.41 -12.39 30.28
N LYS A 446 -10.30 -13.03 29.52
CA LYS A 446 -10.58 -14.47 29.65
C LYS A 446 -9.39 -15.27 29.13
N GLY A 447 -9.07 -16.40 29.77
CA GLY A 447 -7.94 -17.25 29.38
C GLY A 447 -6.64 -16.95 30.12
N LEU A 448 -6.62 -16.01 31.07
CA LEU A 448 -5.50 -15.85 31.98
C LEU A 448 -5.36 -17.08 32.87
N ARG A 449 -4.13 -17.63 32.94
CA ARG A 449 -3.84 -18.76 33.86
C ARG A 449 -3.79 -18.32 35.31
N ASP A 450 -3.31 -17.10 35.55
CA ASP A 450 -3.14 -16.50 36.85
C ASP A 450 -3.60 -15.05 36.83
N ALA A 451 -4.04 -14.55 38.00
CA ALA A 451 -4.53 -13.19 38.17
C ALA A 451 -3.40 -12.16 38.40
N TYR A 452 -2.19 -12.42 37.92
CA TYR A 452 -1.05 -11.50 37.99
C TYR A 452 -0.26 -11.50 36.70
N GLY A 453 0.51 -10.47 36.52
CA GLY A 453 1.39 -10.30 35.36
C GLY A 453 1.19 -8.94 34.68
N ILE A 454 1.90 -8.76 33.60
CA ILE A 454 1.87 -7.51 32.81
C ILE A 454 1.51 -7.88 31.38
N ILE A 455 0.36 -7.41 30.92
CA ILE A 455 -0.11 -7.61 29.55
C ILE A 455 0.62 -6.62 28.65
N VAL A 456 1.19 -7.08 27.56
CA VAL A 456 1.73 -6.24 26.48
C VAL A 456 0.54 -5.66 25.70
N ALA A 457 0.16 -4.43 26.02
CA ALA A 457 -0.97 -3.75 25.38
C ALA A 457 -0.61 -3.16 24.00
N ALA A 458 0.62 -2.71 23.84
CA ALA A 458 1.13 -2.19 22.58
C ALA A 458 2.66 -2.31 22.53
N LYS A 459 3.23 -2.27 21.30
CA LYS A 459 4.67 -2.05 21.06
C LYS A 459 4.89 -0.59 20.71
N THR A 460 5.98 0.01 21.21
CA THR A 460 6.32 1.39 20.90
C THR A 460 7.11 1.48 19.59
N ALA A 461 6.99 2.58 18.88
CA ALA A 461 7.84 2.88 17.73
C ALA A 461 9.30 3.04 18.23
N GLY A 462 10.18 2.19 17.79
CA GLY A 462 11.58 2.12 18.26
C GLY A 462 11.88 0.91 19.17
N ALA A 463 10.88 0.04 19.43
CA ALA A 463 11.19 -1.30 19.88
C ALA A 463 12.06 -1.95 18.81
N THR A 464 13.31 -2.26 19.13
CA THR A 464 14.18 -3.05 18.25
C THR A 464 13.41 -4.33 17.90
N SER A 465 13.44 -4.73 16.63
CA SER A 465 12.76 -5.95 16.16
C SER A 465 13.21 -7.23 16.90
N GLU A 466 14.20 -7.10 17.74
CA GLU A 466 14.88 -8.15 18.50
C GLU A 466 14.14 -8.58 19.79
N VAL A 467 13.21 -7.74 20.33
CA VAL A 467 12.42 -8.15 21.49
C VAL A 467 11.26 -9.04 21.04
N PRO A 468 11.28 -10.36 21.35
CA PRO A 468 10.34 -11.35 20.83
C PRO A 468 9.00 -11.36 21.58
N LEU A 469 8.50 -10.18 21.93
CA LEU A 469 7.18 -9.98 22.55
C LEU A 469 6.15 -9.58 21.50
N ALA A 470 4.96 -10.11 21.62
CA ALA A 470 3.79 -9.73 20.83
C ALA A 470 2.76 -8.99 21.70
N VAL A 471 1.92 -8.18 21.06
CA VAL A 471 0.74 -7.61 21.73
C VAL A 471 -0.16 -8.77 22.19
N GLY A 472 -0.59 -8.74 23.44
CA GLY A 472 -1.35 -9.81 24.06
C GLY A 472 -0.54 -10.80 24.90
N ASP A 473 0.78 -10.79 24.79
CA ASP A 473 1.61 -11.56 25.70
C ASP A 473 1.41 -11.08 27.14
N VAL A 474 1.41 -12.01 28.08
CA VAL A 474 1.41 -11.69 29.50
C VAL A 474 2.77 -12.06 30.10
N ILE A 475 3.55 -11.06 30.49
CA ILE A 475 4.82 -11.25 31.16
C ILE A 475 4.53 -11.74 32.60
N ARG A 476 4.97 -12.96 32.90
CA ARG A 476 4.82 -13.60 34.18
C ARG A 476 6.07 -13.48 35.04
N ASN A 477 7.21 -13.82 34.48
CA ASN A 477 8.49 -13.80 35.18
C ASN A 477 9.58 -13.11 34.31
N LEU A 478 10.54 -12.48 34.99
CA LEU A 478 11.78 -11.99 34.42
C LEU A 478 12.95 -12.67 35.14
N ASN A 479 13.79 -13.41 34.39
CA ASN A 479 14.94 -14.15 34.95
C ASN A 479 14.57 -14.98 36.21
N GLY A 480 13.43 -15.69 36.17
CA GLY A 480 12.93 -16.52 37.24
C GLY A 480 12.20 -15.77 38.39
N LYS A 481 12.21 -14.42 38.38
CA LYS A 481 11.46 -13.62 39.37
C LYS A 481 10.07 -13.29 38.84
N GLN A 482 9.07 -13.47 39.68
CA GLN A 482 7.69 -13.15 39.36
C GLN A 482 7.48 -11.64 39.22
N MET A 483 6.75 -11.22 38.15
CA MET A 483 6.46 -9.82 37.86
C MET A 483 4.98 -9.54 38.13
N THR A 484 4.71 -8.86 39.23
CA THR A 484 3.34 -8.54 39.67
C THR A 484 2.96 -7.07 39.41
N SER A 485 3.94 -6.21 39.17
CA SER A 485 3.68 -4.80 38.86
C SER A 485 4.65 -4.26 37.80
N LEU A 486 4.24 -3.19 37.10
CA LEU A 486 5.08 -2.47 36.16
C LEU A 486 6.33 -1.89 36.80
N GLU A 487 6.19 -1.37 38.03
CA GLU A 487 7.33 -0.83 38.78
C GLU A 487 8.36 -1.90 39.08
N MET A 488 7.90 -3.10 39.50
CA MET A 488 8.78 -4.25 39.70
C MET A 488 9.50 -4.66 38.40
N LEU A 489 8.79 -4.72 37.29
CA LEU A 489 9.39 -5.02 35.99
C LEU A 489 10.45 -3.97 35.61
N ARG A 490 10.11 -2.69 35.72
CA ARG A 490 11.02 -1.57 35.40
C ARG A 490 12.25 -1.56 36.30
N SER A 491 12.08 -1.74 37.61
CA SER A 491 13.20 -1.73 38.55
C SER A 491 14.15 -2.92 38.30
N ASN A 492 13.65 -4.11 38.04
CA ASN A 492 14.50 -5.26 37.70
C ASN A 492 15.22 -5.07 36.35
N LEU A 493 14.56 -4.52 35.34
CA LEU A 493 15.22 -4.21 34.05
C LEU A 493 16.34 -3.18 34.19
N ARG A 494 16.15 -2.15 35.02
CA ARG A 494 17.19 -1.11 35.27
C ARG A 494 18.43 -1.66 35.99
N THR A 495 18.33 -2.78 36.69
CA THR A 495 19.47 -3.41 37.35
C THR A 495 20.33 -4.27 36.44
N LEU A 496 19.86 -4.53 35.22
CA LEU A 496 20.58 -5.33 34.23
C LEU A 496 21.61 -4.47 33.50
N ALA A 497 22.80 -5.03 33.27
CA ALA A 497 23.82 -4.38 32.46
C ALA A 497 23.41 -4.40 30.98
N PRO A 498 23.84 -3.41 30.17
CA PRO A 498 23.70 -3.47 28.72
C PRO A 498 24.29 -4.77 28.16
N GLY A 499 23.60 -5.41 27.24
CA GLY A 499 23.98 -6.72 26.69
C GLY A 499 23.70 -7.92 27.62
N ALA A 500 23.07 -7.72 28.78
CA ALA A 500 22.74 -8.81 29.67
C ALA A 500 21.66 -9.71 29.03
N PRO A 501 21.79 -11.05 29.20
CA PRO A 501 20.76 -11.98 28.74
C PRO A 501 19.50 -11.84 29.60
N ILE A 502 18.36 -11.77 28.93
CA ILE A 502 17.03 -11.72 29.55
C ILE A 502 16.26 -12.96 29.15
N THR A 503 15.61 -13.55 30.11
CA THR A 503 14.62 -14.62 29.89
C THR A 503 13.30 -14.20 30.53
N LEU A 504 12.29 -14.04 29.69
CA LEU A 504 10.91 -13.81 30.15
C LEU A 504 10.13 -15.12 30.06
N GLN A 505 9.40 -15.45 31.11
CA GLN A 505 8.31 -16.39 30.99
C GLN A 505 7.05 -15.61 30.65
N ILE A 506 6.48 -15.91 29.51
CA ILE A 506 5.27 -15.25 29.03
C ILE A 506 4.13 -16.26 28.88
N GLN A 507 2.91 -15.75 28.93
CA GLN A 507 1.73 -16.47 28.47
C GLN A 507 1.32 -15.87 27.11
N ARG A 508 1.29 -16.70 26.06
CA ARG A 508 0.82 -16.37 24.71
C ARG A 508 -0.25 -17.37 24.32
N ASP A 509 -1.41 -16.91 23.89
CA ASP A 509 -2.55 -17.75 23.48
C ASP A 509 -2.89 -18.84 24.51
N GLY A 510 -2.90 -18.45 25.80
CA GLY A 510 -3.17 -19.35 26.91
C GLY A 510 -2.03 -20.31 27.29
N ARG A 511 -0.90 -20.35 26.57
CA ARG A 511 0.24 -21.24 26.80
C ARG A 511 1.41 -20.50 27.44
N LEU A 512 2.08 -21.14 28.41
CA LEU A 512 3.33 -20.61 28.96
C LEU A 512 4.50 -20.98 28.07
N MET A 513 5.40 -20.02 27.82
CA MET A 513 6.65 -20.22 27.08
C MET A 513 7.75 -19.31 27.62
N TYR A 514 8.99 -19.65 27.31
CA TYR A 514 10.13 -18.80 27.60
C TYR A 514 10.61 -18.11 26.32
N VAL A 515 10.85 -16.82 26.42
CA VAL A 515 11.50 -16.02 25.38
C VAL A 515 12.79 -15.43 25.95
N SER A 516 13.89 -15.60 25.23
CA SER A 516 15.20 -15.14 25.67
C SER A 516 15.84 -14.27 24.61
N PHE A 517 16.45 -13.16 25.03
CA PHE A 517 17.10 -12.17 24.17
C PHE A 517 18.13 -11.38 24.98
N THR A 518 18.91 -10.56 24.34
CA THR A 518 19.81 -9.58 25.00
C THR A 518 19.18 -8.19 24.94
N LEU A 519 19.39 -7.42 25.98
CA LEU A 519 18.96 -6.02 26.04
C LEU A 519 20.11 -5.15 25.56
N ASP A 520 19.91 -4.43 24.47
CA ASP A 520 20.89 -3.48 23.93
C ASP A 520 20.99 -2.21 24.78
#